data_05740010e17bfa694a2df0f07c4ca8df
#
_entry.id   05740010e17bfa694a2df0f07c4ca8df
#
_cell.length_a   1.000
_cell.length_b   1.000
_cell.length_c   1.000
_cell.angle_alpha   90.00
_cell.angle_beta   90.00
_cell.angle_gamma   90.00
#
_symmetry.space_group_name_H-M   'P 1'
#
loop_
_entity.id
_entity.type
_entity.pdbx_description
1 polymer ?
#
loop_
_entity_poly.entity_id
_entity_poly.type
_entity_poly.pdbx_seq_one_letter_code
_entity_poly.pdbx_strand_id
1 'polypeptide(L)'
;MPTSTTPAVERIARVLAARQLSLNGGGSDPHAAQAVDETWRDHVEDAYAILHTLREPDADMAQAGDVAVWRSMIGAVLERRVGA
;
A
#
# COMPACT_ATOMS: atom_id res chain seq x y z
N MET A 1 15.37 3.61 13.17
CA MET A 1 14.74 4.09 11.92
C MET A 1 13.37 4.68 12.22
N PRO A 2 13.07 5.87 11.69
CA PRO A 2 11.73 6.40 11.86
C PRO A 2 10.72 5.58 11.07
N THR A 3 9.49 5.54 11.56
CA THR A 3 8.38 4.92 10.85
C THR A 3 7.60 5.99 10.09
N SER A 4 6.86 5.55 9.06
CA SER A 4 5.98 6.45 8.32
C SER A 4 4.79 6.84 9.19
N THR A 5 4.35 8.09 9.11
CA THR A 5 3.12 8.55 9.75
C THR A 5 1.89 8.23 8.91
N THR A 6 2.09 7.81 7.65
CA THR A 6 1.00 7.42 6.77
C THR A 6 0.80 5.91 6.82
N PRO A 7 -0.42 5.41 7.03
CA PRO A 7 -0.68 3.97 7.07
C PRO A 7 -0.22 3.27 5.79
N ALA A 8 0.25 2.03 5.92
CA ALA A 8 0.77 1.26 4.78
C ALA A 8 -0.29 1.10 3.68
N VAL A 9 -1.55 0.85 4.05
CA VAL A 9 -2.65 0.73 3.08
C VAL A 9 -2.80 2.00 2.25
N GLU A 10 -2.78 3.16 2.90
CA GLU A 10 -2.90 4.43 2.18
C GLU A 10 -1.73 4.64 1.23
N ARG A 11 -0.50 4.34 1.67
CA ARG A 11 0.69 4.49 0.82
C ARG A 11 0.61 3.63 -0.43
N ILE A 12 0.16 2.39 -0.29
CA ILE A 12 -0.02 1.49 -1.44
C ILE A 12 -1.13 2.00 -2.35
N ALA A 13 -2.27 2.39 -1.76
CA ALA A 13 -3.41 2.91 -2.53
C ALA A 13 -3.03 4.16 -3.32
N ARG A 14 -2.21 5.04 -2.74
CA ARG A 14 -1.73 6.24 -3.42
C ARG A 14 -0.81 5.91 -4.61
N VAL A 15 0.04 4.89 -4.46
CA VAL A 15 0.87 4.40 -5.58
C VAL A 15 -0.02 3.88 -6.71
N LEU A 16 -1.03 3.09 -6.37
CA LEU A 16 -1.96 2.56 -7.36
C LEU A 16 -2.71 3.67 -8.09
N ALA A 17 -3.18 4.67 -7.34
CA ALA A 17 -3.85 5.84 -7.93
C ALA A 17 -2.92 6.59 -8.88
N ALA A 18 -1.67 6.82 -8.48
CA ALA A 18 -0.68 7.51 -9.29
C ALA A 18 -0.37 6.72 -10.57
N ARG A 19 -0.25 5.40 -10.47
CA ARG A 19 -0.02 4.53 -11.63
C ARG A 19 -1.20 4.58 -12.61
N GLN A 20 -2.42 4.57 -12.10
CA GLN A 20 -3.62 4.66 -12.91
C GLN A 20 -3.65 5.99 -13.68
N LEU A 21 -3.33 7.09 -13.03
CA LEU A 21 -3.24 8.40 -13.67
C LEU A 21 -2.19 8.41 -14.77
N SER A 22 -1.03 7.82 -14.55
CA SER A 22 0.03 7.72 -15.55
C SER A 22 -0.42 6.93 -16.77
N LEU A 23 -1.11 5.80 -16.55
CA LEU A 23 -1.62 4.97 -17.65
C LEU A 23 -2.66 5.72 -18.48
N ASN A 24 -3.42 6.61 -17.85
CA ASN A 24 -4.44 7.42 -18.52
C ASN A 24 -3.88 8.74 -19.09
N GLY A 25 -2.56 8.93 -19.06
CA GLY A 25 -1.92 10.13 -19.58
C GLY A 25 -1.95 11.31 -18.63
N GLY A 26 -2.45 11.14 -17.40
CA GLY A 26 -2.54 12.20 -16.40
C GLY A 26 -1.31 12.38 -15.52
N GLY A 27 -0.28 11.53 -15.68
CA GLY A 27 0.90 11.56 -14.81
C GLY A 27 1.76 12.81 -14.95
N SER A 28 1.68 13.51 -16.08
CA SER A 28 2.39 14.77 -16.32
C SER A 28 1.53 16.00 -16.02
N ASP A 29 0.30 15.82 -15.60
CA ASP A 29 -0.61 16.89 -15.23
C ASP A 29 -0.06 17.62 -13.99
N PRO A 30 0.00 18.95 -13.97
CA PRO A 30 0.43 19.69 -12.77
C PRO A 30 -0.47 19.46 -11.55
N HIS A 31 -1.69 18.94 -11.77
CA HIS A 31 -2.62 18.60 -10.68
C HIS A 31 -2.63 17.11 -10.34
N ALA A 32 -1.61 16.34 -10.77
CA ALA A 32 -1.56 14.91 -10.53
C ALA A 32 -1.58 14.56 -9.03
N ALA A 33 -0.87 15.31 -8.20
CA ALA A 33 -0.85 15.09 -6.75
C ALA A 33 -2.24 15.29 -6.14
N GLN A 34 -2.97 16.29 -6.58
CA GLN A 34 -4.35 16.54 -6.13
C GLN A 34 -5.28 15.40 -6.57
N ALA A 35 -5.12 14.93 -7.80
CA ALA A 35 -5.91 13.80 -8.31
C ALA A 35 -5.66 12.53 -7.50
N VAL A 36 -4.42 12.28 -7.07
CA VAL A 36 -4.12 11.16 -6.17
C VAL A 36 -4.84 11.35 -4.83
N ASP A 37 -4.80 12.56 -4.27
CA ASP A 37 -5.49 12.84 -3.00
C ASP A 37 -7.00 12.59 -3.09
N GLU A 38 -7.59 12.82 -4.24
CA GLU A 38 -9.03 12.65 -4.45
C GLU A 38 -9.43 11.21 -4.77
N THR A 39 -8.51 10.38 -5.28
CA THR A 39 -8.87 9.06 -5.84
C THR A 39 -8.24 7.87 -5.14
N TRP A 40 -7.28 8.06 -4.22
CA TRP A 40 -6.58 6.93 -3.62
C TRP A 40 -7.52 5.97 -2.87
N ARG A 41 -8.64 6.46 -2.33
CA ARG A 41 -9.59 5.60 -1.62
C ARG A 41 -10.24 4.57 -2.52
N ASP A 42 -10.32 4.84 -3.81
CA ASP A 42 -10.85 3.88 -4.80
C ASP A 42 -9.94 2.66 -4.95
N HIS A 43 -8.69 2.75 -4.48
CA HIS A 43 -7.67 1.69 -4.60
C HIS A 43 -7.41 0.95 -3.28
N VAL A 44 -8.18 1.24 -2.23
CA VAL A 44 -7.95 0.66 -0.90
C VAL A 44 -8.15 -0.87 -0.91
N GLU A 45 -9.18 -1.37 -1.58
CA GLU A 45 -9.41 -2.81 -1.63
C GLU A 45 -8.28 -3.54 -2.36
N ASP A 46 -7.76 -2.96 -3.42
CA ASP A 46 -6.59 -3.53 -4.11
C ASP A 46 -5.35 -3.52 -3.22
N ALA A 47 -5.18 -2.45 -2.44
CA ALA A 47 -4.07 -2.36 -1.48
C ALA A 47 -4.16 -3.48 -0.42
N TYR A 48 -5.35 -3.75 0.09
CA TYR A 48 -5.56 -4.87 1.03
C TYR A 48 -5.25 -6.21 0.38
N ALA A 49 -5.67 -6.41 -0.87
CA ALA A 49 -5.38 -7.66 -1.60
C ALA A 49 -3.87 -7.87 -1.74
N ILE A 50 -3.12 -6.80 -2.04
CA ILE A 50 -1.66 -6.85 -2.13
C ILE A 50 -1.06 -7.26 -0.79
N LEU A 51 -1.51 -6.65 0.30
CA LEU A 51 -1.02 -6.95 1.64
C LEU A 51 -1.34 -8.38 2.07
N HIS A 52 -2.53 -8.89 1.73
CA HIS A 52 -2.87 -10.30 1.98
C HIS A 52 -1.89 -11.24 1.27
N THR A 53 -1.55 -10.94 0.04
CA THR A 53 -0.56 -11.73 -0.71
C THR A 53 0.81 -11.67 -0.04
N LEU A 54 1.23 -10.50 0.41
CA LEU A 54 2.53 -10.30 1.04
C LEU A 54 2.62 -10.86 2.46
N ARG A 55 1.51 -11.27 3.06
CA ARG A 55 1.50 -11.83 4.40
C ARG A 55 2.40 -13.08 4.48
N GLU A 56 2.44 -13.87 3.41
CA GLU A 56 3.34 -15.02 3.31
C GLU A 56 4.66 -14.57 2.70
N PRO A 57 5.75 -14.53 3.50
CA PRO A 57 7.06 -14.18 2.94
C PRO A 57 7.59 -15.33 2.07
N ASP A 58 8.40 -14.99 1.09
CA ASP A 58 9.08 -15.99 0.29
C ASP A 58 10.41 -16.42 0.95
N ALA A 59 11.14 -17.32 0.26
CA ALA A 59 12.38 -17.88 0.80
C ALA A 59 13.46 -16.81 1.04
N ASP A 60 13.58 -15.86 0.15
CA ASP A 60 14.58 -14.79 0.29
C ASP A 60 14.25 -13.90 1.49
N MET A 61 12.99 -13.59 1.68
CA MET A 61 12.53 -12.80 2.82
C MET A 61 12.77 -13.57 4.14
N ALA A 62 12.49 -14.88 4.13
CA ALA A 62 12.67 -15.71 5.31
C ALA A 62 14.14 -15.80 5.74
N GLN A 63 15.07 -15.75 4.78
CA GLN A 63 16.49 -15.71 5.09
C GLN A 63 16.96 -14.37 5.62
N ALA A 64 16.30 -13.29 5.22
CA ALA A 64 16.68 -11.93 5.59
C ALA A 64 16.10 -11.48 6.93
N GLY A 65 15.04 -12.12 7.41
CA GLY A 65 14.38 -11.67 8.64
C GLY A 65 13.51 -12.75 9.26
N ASP A 66 12.77 -12.37 10.30
CA ASP A 66 11.93 -13.28 11.08
C ASP A 66 10.53 -13.35 10.45
N VAL A 67 10.13 -14.54 10.02
CA VAL A 67 8.84 -14.80 9.38
C VAL A 67 7.67 -14.46 10.31
N ALA A 68 7.76 -14.83 11.59
CA ALA A 68 6.68 -14.57 12.54
C ALA A 68 6.49 -13.08 12.77
N VAL A 69 7.57 -12.33 12.85
CA VAL A 69 7.53 -10.86 12.99
C VAL A 69 6.90 -10.23 11.75
N TRP A 70 7.31 -10.65 10.56
CA TRP A 70 6.75 -10.16 9.31
C TRP A 70 5.23 -10.37 9.26
N ARG A 71 4.78 -11.60 9.53
CA ARG A 71 3.35 -11.93 9.56
C ARG A 71 2.59 -11.08 10.57
N SER A 72 3.18 -10.87 11.74
CA SER A 72 2.56 -10.04 12.78
C SER A 72 2.41 -8.59 12.32
N MET A 73 3.43 -8.05 11.66
CA MET A 73 3.42 -6.68 11.17
C MET A 73 2.38 -6.48 10.08
N ILE A 74 2.34 -7.38 9.09
CA ILE A 74 1.34 -7.31 8.03
C ILE A 74 -0.07 -7.54 8.61
N GLY A 75 -0.20 -8.50 9.53
CA GLY A 75 -1.46 -8.76 10.21
C GLY A 75 -2.03 -7.54 10.92
N ALA A 76 -1.16 -6.74 11.55
CA ALA A 76 -1.58 -5.51 12.22
C ALA A 76 -2.19 -4.51 11.24
N VAL A 77 -1.62 -4.41 10.03
CA VAL A 77 -2.16 -3.54 8.98
C VAL A 77 -3.54 -4.04 8.52
N LEU A 78 -3.66 -5.36 8.33
CA LEU A 78 -4.91 -5.97 7.86
C LEU A 78 -6.05 -5.86 8.87
N GLU A 79 -5.73 -5.93 10.17
CA GLU A 79 -6.73 -5.79 11.23
C GLU A 79 -7.26 -4.37 11.36
N ARG A 80 -6.45 -3.37 11.00
CA ARG A 80 -6.81 -1.95 11.13
C ARG A 80 -7.30 -1.45 9.78
N ARG A 81 -8.54 -1.74 9.46
CA ARG A 81 -9.09 -1.32 8.17
C ARG A 81 -9.31 0.18 8.12
N VAL A 82 -8.79 0.80 7.06
CA VAL A 82 -8.97 2.22 6.78
C VAL A 82 -10.43 2.47 6.38
N GLY A 83 -11.05 3.45 6.99
CA GLY A 83 -12.43 3.83 6.67
C GLY A 83 -13.51 2.97 7.32
N ALA A 84 -13.11 2.08 8.21
CA ALA A 84 -14.06 1.27 8.96
C ALA A 84 -14.75 2.10 10.06
#